data_195301d6d799843ee1095c8635dad2ce
#
_entry.id   195301d6d799843ee1095c8635dad2ce
#
_cell.length_a   1.000
_cell.length_b   1.000
_cell.length_c   1.000
_cell.angle_alpha   90.00
_cell.angle_beta   90.00
_cell.angle_gamma   90.00
#
_symmetry.space_group_name_H-M   'P 1'
#
loop_
_entity.id
_entity.type
_entity.pdbx_description
1 polymer ?
#
loop_
_entity_poly.entity_id
_entity_poly.type
_entity_poly.pdbx_seq_one_letter_code
_entity_poly.pdbx_strand_id
1 'polypeptide(L)'
;MPSGNQVILPTSSKGMRKVTIQKPDTLLSENIKKDVVIGGVTGALEAPPTGPYIEYTSIASSGRVFTAKFRGTIVPEYAFAYLAELTSVDMPDNVIAIGDNGFYRCPKLSLTSLPSGITSLGDYAFADCSMLTLTSLPSGITSLGDYVFRDCPRLALTSLPSGITSIGQYAFRNCSKMVLTSLPSGITSIGDFAFLNCYQLSLTTLPSGITSIGQYAFNNCPRLALTALPSGITSLPTAAFQYCPKLALTTFPSGMTSIGAYAFKQGTGLASITLPPALTAIGNQAFANCYNLKVCDCTECTAVPTLGASVFQNAHADFKILVPSALEEEWKAAANWSSYASQIIGV
;
A
#
# COMPACT_ATOMS: atom_id res chain seq x y z
N MET A 1 -22.51 -12.57 29.82
CA MET A 1 -21.04 -12.48 29.67
C MET A 1 -20.61 -13.65 28.81
N PRO A 2 -20.03 -13.47 27.62
CA PRO A 2 -19.55 -14.57 26.84
C PRO A 2 -18.31 -15.17 27.53
N SER A 3 -18.27 -16.49 27.63
CA SER A 3 -17.18 -17.27 28.22
C SER A 3 -15.92 -17.09 27.37
N GLY A 4 -14.93 -16.36 27.85
CA GLY A 4 -13.64 -16.19 27.20
C GLY A 4 -12.92 -17.54 27.07
N ASN A 5 -12.27 -17.77 25.94
CA ASN A 5 -11.47 -18.94 25.68
C ASN A 5 -10.24 -18.99 26.57
N GLN A 6 -9.96 -20.14 27.14
CA GLN A 6 -8.95 -20.32 28.16
C GLN A 6 -7.72 -21.04 27.58
N VAL A 7 -6.53 -20.43 27.76
CA VAL A 7 -5.24 -21.06 27.48
C VAL A 7 -4.63 -21.43 28.83
N ILE A 8 -4.23 -22.68 28.99
CA ILE A 8 -3.57 -23.17 30.20
C ILE A 8 -2.06 -23.04 30.01
N LEU A 9 -1.41 -22.25 30.85
CA LEU A 9 0.04 -22.04 30.85
C LEU A 9 0.72 -22.78 32.00
N PRO A 10 1.88 -23.43 31.79
CA PRO A 10 2.66 -23.98 32.89
C PRO A 10 3.30 -22.85 33.68
N THR A 11 3.28 -22.97 35.01
CA THR A 11 4.10 -22.14 35.88
C THR A 11 5.38 -22.88 36.21
N SER A 12 6.50 -22.17 36.32
CA SER A 12 7.76 -22.74 36.76
C SER A 12 7.55 -23.57 38.05
N SER A 13 7.75 -24.88 37.95
CA SER A 13 7.85 -25.90 38.99
C SER A 13 6.62 -26.34 39.79
N LYS A 14 5.48 -25.70 39.76
CA LYS A 14 4.28 -26.20 40.50
C LYS A 14 2.96 -25.62 39.93
N GLY A 15 2.34 -26.36 39.04
CA GLY A 15 0.94 -26.17 38.61
C GLY A 15 0.70 -25.31 37.38
N MET A 16 -0.39 -25.61 36.69
CA MET A 16 -0.84 -24.86 35.49
C MET A 16 -1.67 -23.65 35.92
N ARG A 17 -1.42 -22.49 35.33
CA ARG A 17 -2.31 -21.33 35.43
C ARG A 17 -3.17 -21.20 34.18
N LYS A 18 -4.45 -20.91 34.40
CA LYS A 18 -5.43 -20.62 33.38
C LYS A 18 -5.28 -19.16 32.97
N VAL A 19 -5.01 -18.90 31.69
CA VAL A 19 -5.01 -17.55 31.13
C VAL A 19 -6.18 -17.42 30.17
N THR A 20 -7.01 -16.42 30.42
CA THR A 20 -8.11 -16.06 29.50
C THR A 20 -7.57 -15.04 28.51
N ILE A 21 -7.46 -15.39 27.25
CA ILE A 21 -7.20 -14.45 26.19
C ILE A 21 -8.55 -13.98 25.64
N GLN A 22 -8.88 -12.70 25.84
CA GLN A 22 -10.05 -12.13 25.17
C GLN A 22 -9.75 -11.99 23.67
N LYS A 23 -10.41 -12.79 22.87
CA LYS A 23 -10.43 -12.67 21.40
C LYS A 23 -11.85 -12.43 20.92
N PRO A 24 -12.03 -11.78 19.75
CA PRO A 24 -13.35 -11.72 19.10
C PRO A 24 -13.90 -13.12 18.86
N ASP A 25 -15.20 -13.29 19.04
CA ASP A 25 -15.93 -14.58 19.14
C ASP A 25 -15.87 -15.51 17.91
N THR A 26 -15.30 -15.10 16.79
CA THR A 26 -15.36 -15.84 15.52
C THR A 26 -14.25 -16.86 15.30
N LEU A 27 -13.23 -16.91 16.17
CA LEU A 27 -11.99 -17.66 15.87
C LEU A 27 -11.86 -19.03 16.52
N LEU A 28 -12.74 -19.42 17.39
CA LEU A 28 -12.42 -20.47 18.37
C LEU A 28 -13.37 -21.66 18.44
N SER A 29 -14.45 -21.68 17.66
CA SER A 29 -15.42 -22.77 17.79
C SER A 29 -15.01 -24.07 17.10
N GLU A 30 -14.13 -24.05 16.12
CA GLU A 30 -13.82 -25.26 15.35
C GLU A 30 -12.36 -25.72 15.34
N ASN A 31 -11.38 -24.85 15.56
CA ASN A 31 -9.96 -25.19 15.35
C ASN A 31 -9.04 -25.11 16.57
N ILE A 32 -9.52 -24.68 17.74
CA ILE A 32 -8.79 -24.87 19.00
C ILE A 32 -9.55 -25.92 19.79
N LYS A 33 -9.29 -27.17 19.45
CA LYS A 33 -9.73 -28.28 20.29
C LYS A 33 -9.00 -28.24 21.62
N LYS A 34 -9.69 -28.71 22.63
CA LYS A 34 -9.60 -28.69 24.05
C LYS A 34 -8.23 -28.81 24.73
N ASP A 35 -7.14 -29.07 24.04
CA ASP A 35 -5.85 -29.35 24.62
C ASP A 35 -4.72 -28.60 23.89
N VAL A 36 -4.57 -27.30 24.25
CA VAL A 36 -3.32 -26.58 23.95
C VAL A 36 -2.29 -27.05 24.98
N VAL A 37 -1.45 -28.00 24.62
CA VAL A 37 -0.32 -28.45 25.43
C VAL A 37 0.79 -27.43 25.29
N ILE A 38 1.03 -26.66 26.34
CA ILE A 38 2.15 -25.74 26.42
C ILE A 38 3.27 -26.42 27.22
N GLY A 39 4.33 -26.76 26.53
CA GLY A 39 5.67 -27.06 26.97
C GLY A 39 5.89 -27.95 28.19
N GLY A 40 6.44 -29.15 28.05
CA GLY A 40 7.29 -29.80 29.01
C GLY A 40 6.63 -30.63 30.10
N VAL A 41 5.52 -31.33 29.85
CA VAL A 41 5.01 -32.37 30.74
C VAL A 41 5.21 -33.73 30.10
N THR A 42 6.08 -34.54 30.69
CA THR A 42 6.19 -36.00 30.47
C THR A 42 4.97 -36.68 31.08
N GLY A 43 3.88 -36.72 30.39
CA GLY A 43 2.72 -37.55 30.67
C GLY A 43 2.16 -38.00 29.29
N ALA A 44 1.71 -39.21 29.17
CA ALA A 44 1.32 -39.85 27.90
C ALA A 44 0.70 -38.87 26.91
N LEU A 45 1.48 -38.54 25.86
CA LEU A 45 1.04 -37.67 24.77
C LEU A 45 -0.02 -38.43 24.00
N GLU A 46 -1.27 -37.95 24.08
CA GLU A 46 -2.21 -38.26 22.98
C GLU A 46 -1.56 -37.77 21.67
N ALA A 47 -1.78 -38.50 20.58
CA ALA A 47 -1.27 -38.10 19.26
C ALA A 47 -1.60 -36.61 19.00
N PRO A 48 -0.67 -35.85 18.41
CA PRO A 48 -0.94 -34.43 18.12
C PRO A 48 -2.23 -34.30 17.33
N PRO A 49 -3.03 -33.24 17.53
CA PRO A 49 -4.29 -33.05 16.85
C PRO A 49 -4.11 -33.22 15.34
N THR A 50 -5.01 -33.89 14.68
CA THR A 50 -4.95 -34.16 13.22
C THR A 50 -5.29 -32.95 12.37
N GLY A 51 -5.74 -31.83 12.99
CA GLY A 51 -6.08 -30.55 12.35
C GLY A 51 -5.04 -29.45 12.59
N PRO A 52 -5.23 -28.27 12.00
CA PRO A 52 -4.36 -27.13 12.24
C PRO A 52 -4.41 -26.69 13.72
N TYR A 53 -3.24 -26.43 14.31
CA TYR A 53 -3.14 -25.95 15.69
C TYR A 53 -1.98 -24.97 15.87
N ILE A 54 -2.03 -24.20 16.95
CA ILE A 54 -0.99 -23.25 17.34
C ILE A 54 -0.40 -23.72 18.67
N GLU A 55 0.93 -23.86 18.68
CA GLU A 55 1.70 -24.13 19.88
C GLU A 55 2.49 -22.88 20.28
N TYR A 56 2.23 -22.32 21.45
CA TYR A 56 3.02 -21.22 21.99
C TYR A 56 4.26 -21.77 22.69
N THR A 57 5.45 -21.46 22.17
CA THR A 57 6.71 -22.09 22.60
C THR A 57 7.52 -21.27 23.58
N SER A 58 7.24 -19.95 23.70
CA SER A 58 7.87 -19.08 24.70
C SER A 58 6.84 -18.09 25.24
N ILE A 59 6.56 -18.19 26.53
CA ILE A 59 5.53 -17.40 27.20
C ILE A 59 6.10 -16.83 28.49
N ALA A 60 6.01 -15.51 28.69
CA ALA A 60 6.39 -14.87 29.94
C ALA A 60 5.42 -15.26 31.07
N SER A 61 5.86 -15.11 32.32
CA SER A 61 5.01 -15.28 33.52
C SER A 61 3.76 -14.39 33.54
N SER A 62 3.80 -13.27 32.77
CA SER A 62 2.68 -12.37 32.55
C SER A 62 1.66 -12.87 31.51
N GLY A 63 1.85 -14.05 30.92
CA GLY A 63 1.02 -14.60 29.83
C GLY A 63 1.33 -14.01 28.46
N ARG A 64 2.42 -13.25 28.29
CA ARG A 64 2.81 -12.69 27.00
C ARG A 64 3.49 -13.74 26.13
N VAL A 65 3.03 -13.91 24.88
CA VAL A 65 3.58 -14.86 23.90
C VAL A 65 4.70 -14.21 23.14
N PHE A 66 5.89 -14.82 23.10
CA PHE A 66 7.05 -14.33 22.35
C PHE A 66 7.28 -15.14 21.07
N THR A 67 7.06 -16.46 21.12
CA THR A 67 7.25 -17.34 19.96
C THR A 67 6.13 -18.38 19.90
N ALA A 68 5.80 -18.78 18.67
CA ALA A 68 4.78 -19.80 18.41
C ALA A 68 5.21 -20.72 17.27
N LYS A 69 4.61 -21.92 17.23
CA LYS A 69 4.65 -22.80 16.06
C LYS A 69 3.24 -22.95 15.52
N PHE A 70 3.12 -22.86 14.25
CA PHE A 70 1.88 -23.19 13.52
C PHE A 70 2.02 -24.55 12.88
N ARG A 71 0.97 -25.37 12.96
CA ARG A 71 0.89 -26.66 12.28
C ARG A 71 -0.42 -26.73 11.52
N GLY A 72 -0.32 -26.67 10.21
CA GLY A 72 -1.46 -26.66 9.30
C GLY A 72 -1.04 -26.15 7.93
N THR A 73 -1.98 -26.10 7.02
CA THR A 73 -1.76 -25.62 5.65
C THR A 73 -2.29 -24.22 5.41
N ILE A 74 -3.18 -23.72 6.26
CA ILE A 74 -3.75 -22.37 6.18
C ILE A 74 -3.71 -21.76 7.56
N VAL A 75 -3.02 -20.62 7.71
CA VAL A 75 -3.10 -19.79 8.91
C VAL A 75 -4.50 -19.17 8.95
N PRO A 76 -5.33 -19.50 9.96
CA PRO A 76 -6.70 -19.00 10.03
C PRO A 76 -6.77 -17.48 10.18
N GLU A 77 -7.94 -16.95 9.86
CA GLU A 77 -8.28 -15.55 10.14
C GLU A 77 -8.04 -15.23 11.63
N TYR A 78 -7.41 -14.07 11.93
CA TYR A 78 -7.01 -13.59 13.26
C TYR A 78 -6.13 -14.56 14.08
N ALA A 79 -5.54 -15.60 13.52
CA ALA A 79 -4.83 -16.64 14.26
C ALA A 79 -3.81 -16.12 15.27
N PHE A 80 -3.04 -15.10 14.91
CA PHE A 80 -2.03 -14.45 15.74
C PHE A 80 -2.32 -12.96 16.00
N ALA A 81 -3.51 -12.47 15.63
CA ALA A 81 -3.82 -11.05 15.77
C ALA A 81 -3.68 -10.56 17.21
N TYR A 82 -3.20 -9.30 17.36
CA TYR A 82 -3.03 -8.62 18.65
C TYR A 82 -2.01 -9.24 19.62
N LEU A 83 -1.16 -10.17 19.16
CA LEU A 83 -0.08 -10.69 19.98
C LEU A 83 1.10 -9.71 19.99
N ALA A 84 1.00 -8.68 20.81
CA ALA A 84 1.93 -7.54 20.83
C ALA A 84 3.40 -7.92 21.14
N GLU A 85 3.63 -9.03 21.82
CA GLU A 85 4.97 -9.51 22.20
C GLU A 85 5.49 -10.59 21.24
N LEU A 86 4.68 -11.07 20.29
CA LEU A 86 5.07 -12.12 19.34
C LEU A 86 6.23 -11.63 18.46
N THR A 87 7.36 -12.33 18.52
CA THR A 87 8.56 -12.00 17.75
C THR A 87 8.75 -12.91 16.55
N SER A 88 8.34 -14.18 16.64
CA SER A 88 8.48 -15.14 15.55
C SER A 88 7.40 -16.22 15.60
N VAL A 89 7.10 -16.76 14.42
CA VAL A 89 6.26 -17.95 14.26
C VAL A 89 6.99 -18.93 13.36
N ASP A 90 7.16 -20.16 13.84
CA ASP A 90 7.64 -21.28 13.03
C ASP A 90 6.45 -21.83 12.24
N MET A 91 6.46 -21.65 10.92
CA MET A 91 5.44 -22.13 9.97
C MET A 91 6.06 -23.20 9.07
N PRO A 92 5.39 -24.35 8.87
CA PRO A 92 5.89 -25.39 7.97
C PRO A 92 5.80 -24.96 6.50
N ASP A 93 6.64 -25.53 5.64
CA ASP A 93 6.71 -25.17 4.22
C ASP A 93 5.44 -25.48 3.42
N ASN A 94 4.56 -26.34 3.95
CA ASN A 94 3.28 -26.68 3.34
C ASN A 94 2.16 -25.66 3.63
N VAL A 95 2.46 -24.53 4.26
CA VAL A 95 1.48 -23.43 4.40
C VAL A 95 1.27 -22.77 3.05
N ILE A 96 0.00 -22.72 2.63
CA ILE A 96 -0.40 -22.18 1.32
C ILE A 96 -1.14 -20.84 1.41
N ALA A 97 -1.63 -20.47 2.59
CA ALA A 97 -2.35 -19.20 2.77
C ALA A 97 -2.22 -18.66 4.20
N ILE A 98 -2.31 -17.35 4.29
CA ILE A 98 -2.50 -16.61 5.54
C ILE A 98 -3.84 -15.88 5.41
N GLY A 99 -4.78 -16.20 6.31
CA GLY A 99 -6.13 -15.61 6.31
C GLY A 99 -6.15 -14.14 6.73
N ASP A 100 -7.30 -13.53 6.62
CA ASP A 100 -7.51 -12.12 6.97
C ASP A 100 -7.08 -11.87 8.42
N ASN A 101 -6.41 -10.72 8.64
CA ASN A 101 -5.91 -10.35 9.96
C ASN A 101 -4.98 -11.39 10.62
N GLY A 102 -4.43 -12.36 9.89
CA GLY A 102 -3.70 -13.49 10.46
C GLY A 102 -2.63 -13.10 11.46
N PHE A 103 -1.88 -12.01 11.21
CA PHE A 103 -0.88 -11.41 12.08
C PHE A 103 -1.16 -9.93 12.39
N TYR A 104 -2.41 -9.49 12.29
CA TYR A 104 -2.77 -8.10 12.51
C TYR A 104 -2.32 -7.60 13.89
N ARG A 105 -1.66 -6.43 13.93
CA ARG A 105 -1.15 -5.83 15.17
C ARG A 105 -0.19 -6.74 15.96
N CYS A 106 0.77 -7.34 15.27
CA CYS A 106 1.92 -8.00 15.87
C CYS A 106 3.19 -7.13 15.73
N PRO A 107 3.32 -6.02 16.47
CA PRO A 107 4.34 -5.00 16.24
C PRO A 107 5.78 -5.49 16.44
N LYS A 108 6.00 -6.58 17.17
CA LYS A 108 7.34 -7.16 17.39
C LYS A 108 7.66 -8.33 16.47
N LEU A 109 6.71 -8.74 15.61
CA LEU A 109 6.92 -9.84 14.67
C LEU A 109 8.01 -9.46 13.65
N SER A 110 9.08 -10.26 13.58
CA SER A 110 10.27 -9.97 12.79
C SER A 110 10.60 -11.09 11.80
N LEU A 111 9.60 -11.58 11.07
CA LEU A 111 9.82 -12.56 9.99
C LEU A 111 10.66 -11.94 8.88
N THR A 112 11.65 -12.72 8.41
CA THR A 112 12.52 -12.35 7.28
C THR A 112 12.10 -13.02 5.97
N SER A 113 11.33 -14.11 6.06
CA SER A 113 10.78 -14.87 4.92
C SER A 113 9.44 -15.48 5.30
N LEU A 114 8.67 -15.85 4.30
CA LEU A 114 7.44 -16.65 4.42
C LEU A 114 7.66 -18.02 3.77
N PRO A 115 6.90 -19.07 4.18
CA PRO A 115 6.91 -20.36 3.50
C PRO A 115 6.70 -20.22 1.99
N SER A 116 7.50 -20.92 1.18
CA SER A 116 7.51 -20.80 -0.29
C SER A 116 6.21 -21.24 -0.96
N GLY A 117 5.43 -22.08 -0.27
CA GLY A 117 4.13 -22.58 -0.73
C GLY A 117 2.98 -21.56 -0.67
N ILE A 118 3.18 -20.39 -0.03
CA ILE A 118 2.09 -19.41 0.11
C ILE A 118 1.71 -18.83 -1.24
N THR A 119 0.42 -18.91 -1.55
CA THR A 119 -0.20 -18.37 -2.77
C THR A 119 -1.20 -17.25 -2.48
N SER A 120 -1.60 -17.07 -1.21
CA SER A 120 -2.62 -16.10 -0.81
C SER A 120 -2.28 -15.45 0.53
N LEU A 121 -2.43 -14.12 0.58
CA LEU A 121 -2.41 -13.29 1.79
C LEU A 121 -3.75 -12.56 1.85
N GLY A 122 -4.48 -12.76 2.95
CA GLY A 122 -5.76 -12.11 3.20
C GLY A 122 -5.63 -10.62 3.52
N ASP A 123 -6.75 -9.95 3.63
CA ASP A 123 -6.80 -8.54 4.02
C ASP A 123 -6.22 -8.34 5.43
N TYR A 124 -5.47 -7.25 5.62
CA TYR A 124 -4.79 -6.95 6.88
C TYR A 124 -3.84 -8.03 7.40
N ALA A 125 -3.46 -9.04 6.59
CA ALA A 125 -2.73 -10.22 7.07
C ALA A 125 -1.51 -9.88 7.94
N PHE A 126 -0.78 -8.81 7.62
CA PHE A 126 0.38 -8.30 8.37
C PHE A 126 0.26 -6.82 8.73
N ALA A 127 -0.95 -6.23 8.70
CA ALA A 127 -1.08 -4.81 9.02
C ALA A 127 -0.63 -4.52 10.47
N ASP A 128 0.03 -3.36 10.65
CA ASP A 128 0.58 -2.90 11.94
C ASP A 128 1.68 -3.84 12.52
N CYS A 129 2.42 -4.58 11.66
CA CYS A 129 3.59 -5.38 12.03
C CYS A 129 4.88 -4.56 11.88
N SER A 130 5.12 -3.63 12.82
CA SER A 130 6.14 -2.58 12.66
C SER A 130 7.59 -3.09 12.61
N MET A 131 7.85 -4.31 13.09
CA MET A 131 9.18 -4.95 13.06
C MET A 131 9.33 -5.97 11.92
N LEU A 132 8.32 -6.14 11.06
CA LEU A 132 8.38 -7.08 9.93
C LEU A 132 9.47 -6.67 8.93
N THR A 133 10.35 -7.62 8.58
CA THR A 133 11.55 -7.36 7.76
C THR A 133 11.64 -8.25 6.52
N LEU A 134 10.50 -8.66 5.96
CA LEU A 134 10.48 -9.45 4.72
C LEU A 134 11.22 -8.69 3.60
N THR A 135 12.08 -9.40 2.88
CA THR A 135 12.83 -8.88 1.72
C THR A 135 12.26 -9.37 0.39
N SER A 136 11.47 -10.44 0.42
CA SER A 136 10.77 -11.01 -0.74
C SER A 136 9.44 -11.64 -0.32
N LEU A 137 8.56 -11.85 -1.28
CA LEU A 137 7.32 -12.62 -1.12
C LEU A 137 7.41 -13.92 -1.93
N PRO A 138 6.70 -14.99 -1.51
CA PRO A 138 6.60 -16.23 -2.28
C PRO A 138 6.10 -16.01 -3.71
N SER A 139 6.71 -16.70 -4.68
CA SER A 139 6.42 -16.50 -6.11
C SER A 139 5.00 -16.91 -6.54
N GLY A 140 4.33 -17.74 -5.73
CA GLY A 140 2.94 -18.15 -5.97
C GLY A 140 1.88 -17.10 -5.70
N ILE A 141 2.23 -15.96 -5.09
CA ILE A 141 1.25 -14.91 -4.78
C ILE A 141 0.85 -14.18 -6.07
N THR A 142 -0.46 -14.12 -6.34
CA THR A 142 -1.05 -13.51 -7.54
C THR A 142 -1.82 -12.22 -7.27
N SER A 143 -2.14 -11.93 -6.01
CA SER A 143 -2.81 -10.69 -5.60
C SER A 143 -2.34 -10.26 -4.22
N LEU A 144 -2.41 -8.96 -3.96
CA LEU A 144 -2.21 -8.39 -2.64
C LEU A 144 -3.52 -7.76 -2.20
N GLY A 145 -4.07 -8.29 -1.11
CA GLY A 145 -5.31 -7.84 -0.49
C GLY A 145 -5.21 -6.41 0.05
N ASP A 146 -6.34 -5.91 0.52
CA ASP A 146 -6.43 -4.60 1.13
C ASP A 146 -5.67 -4.58 2.47
N TYR A 147 -4.92 -3.51 2.70
CA TYR A 147 -4.18 -3.27 3.95
C TYR A 147 -3.13 -4.34 4.32
N VAL A 148 -2.78 -5.26 3.43
CA VAL A 148 -2.00 -6.47 3.75
C VAL A 148 -0.71 -6.19 4.52
N PHE A 149 0.05 -5.14 4.18
CA PHE A 149 1.27 -4.70 4.86
C PHE A 149 1.17 -3.25 5.36
N ARG A 150 -0.04 -2.73 5.57
CA ARG A 150 -0.20 -1.38 6.09
C ARG A 150 0.57 -1.18 7.39
N ASP A 151 1.25 -0.04 7.52
CA ASP A 151 2.00 0.33 8.73
C ASP A 151 3.10 -0.68 9.12
N CYS A 152 3.82 -1.21 8.08
CA CYS A 152 5.02 -2.04 8.22
C CYS A 152 6.29 -1.26 7.82
N PRO A 153 6.77 -0.31 8.62
CA PRO A 153 7.84 0.62 8.23
C PRO A 153 9.21 -0.06 8.02
N ARG A 154 9.42 -1.28 8.50
CA ARG A 154 10.64 -2.06 8.31
C ARG A 154 10.57 -3.06 7.16
N LEU A 155 9.39 -3.23 6.54
CA LEU A 155 9.25 -4.08 5.36
C LEU A 155 10.23 -3.61 4.27
N ALA A 156 11.11 -4.50 3.81
CA ALA A 156 12.23 -4.17 2.94
C ALA A 156 12.16 -4.92 1.60
N LEU A 157 10.96 -5.07 1.03
CA LEU A 157 10.78 -5.73 -0.26
C LEU A 157 11.54 -4.98 -1.35
N THR A 158 12.29 -5.74 -2.15
CA THR A 158 13.04 -5.24 -3.32
C THR A 158 12.37 -5.58 -4.65
N SER A 159 11.45 -6.55 -4.65
CA SER A 159 10.63 -6.96 -5.79
C SER A 159 9.30 -7.53 -5.33
N LEU A 160 8.33 -7.57 -6.23
CA LEU A 160 7.05 -8.29 -6.05
C LEU A 160 7.01 -9.50 -6.97
N PRO A 161 6.30 -10.59 -6.61
CA PRO A 161 6.08 -11.74 -7.46
C PRO A 161 5.51 -11.37 -8.84
N SER A 162 6.01 -12.00 -9.91
CA SER A 162 5.62 -11.69 -11.29
C SER A 162 4.15 -11.99 -11.62
N GLY A 163 3.51 -12.85 -10.83
CA GLY A 163 2.09 -13.21 -10.98
C GLY A 163 1.11 -12.18 -10.45
N ILE A 164 1.57 -11.12 -9.75
CA ILE A 164 0.65 -10.13 -9.17
C ILE A 164 0.00 -9.30 -10.29
N THR A 165 -1.33 -9.24 -10.26
CA THR A 165 -2.16 -8.51 -11.22
C THR A 165 -2.80 -7.24 -10.66
N SER A 166 -2.90 -7.13 -9.34
CA SER A 166 -3.45 -5.96 -8.66
C SER A 166 -2.79 -5.72 -7.31
N ILE A 167 -2.81 -4.47 -6.87
CA ILE A 167 -2.37 -4.05 -5.53
C ILE A 167 -3.58 -3.41 -4.85
N GLY A 168 -3.99 -3.99 -3.71
CA GLY A 168 -5.16 -3.55 -2.94
C GLY A 168 -5.00 -2.15 -2.33
N GLN A 169 -6.10 -1.60 -1.83
CA GLN A 169 -6.06 -0.31 -1.13
C GLN A 169 -5.22 -0.41 0.15
N TYR A 170 -4.45 0.65 0.44
CA TYR A 170 -3.54 0.73 1.60
C TYR A 170 -2.51 -0.40 1.71
N ALA A 171 -2.33 -1.26 0.69
CA ALA A 171 -1.54 -2.49 0.77
C ALA A 171 -0.14 -2.28 1.34
N PHE A 172 0.54 -1.18 0.98
CA PHE A 172 1.88 -0.82 1.43
C PHE A 172 1.95 0.56 2.11
N ARG A 173 0.82 1.09 2.58
CA ARG A 173 0.83 2.39 3.26
C ARG A 173 1.84 2.38 4.41
N ASN A 174 2.68 3.43 4.49
CA ASN A 174 3.72 3.61 5.51
C ASN A 174 4.82 2.52 5.52
N CYS A 175 5.02 1.78 4.41
CA CYS A 175 6.15 0.87 4.23
C CYS A 175 7.43 1.65 3.84
N SER A 176 7.95 2.42 4.79
CA SER A 176 8.96 3.45 4.53
C SER A 176 10.34 2.92 4.12
N LYS A 177 10.64 1.64 4.36
CA LYS A 177 11.91 0.99 3.99
C LYS A 177 11.83 0.18 2.68
N MET A 178 10.65 0.02 2.10
CA MET A 178 10.45 -0.74 0.87
C MET A 178 11.16 -0.05 -0.32
N VAL A 179 11.96 -0.80 -1.09
CA VAL A 179 12.88 -0.28 -2.13
C VAL A 179 12.54 -0.88 -3.49
N LEU A 180 11.27 -0.85 -3.89
CA LEU A 180 10.88 -1.32 -5.22
C LEU A 180 11.38 -0.34 -6.29
N THR A 181 12.03 -0.88 -7.32
CA THR A 181 12.48 -0.15 -8.51
C THR A 181 11.61 -0.43 -9.74
N SER A 182 10.82 -1.50 -9.70
CA SER A 182 9.86 -1.89 -10.73
C SER A 182 8.66 -2.58 -10.14
N LEU A 183 7.56 -2.62 -10.88
CA LEU A 183 6.37 -3.42 -10.59
C LEU A 183 6.23 -4.53 -11.63
N PRO A 184 5.61 -5.68 -11.28
CA PRO A 184 5.29 -6.76 -12.22
C PRO A 184 4.49 -6.27 -13.44
N SER A 185 4.82 -6.75 -14.63
CA SER A 185 4.19 -6.32 -15.89
C SER A 185 2.70 -6.65 -15.99
N GLY A 186 2.22 -7.63 -15.21
CA GLY A 186 0.81 -8.04 -15.17
C GLY A 186 -0.10 -7.13 -14.37
N ILE A 187 0.43 -6.11 -13.65
CA ILE A 187 -0.41 -5.23 -12.84
C ILE A 187 -1.27 -4.34 -13.73
N THR A 188 -2.58 -4.34 -13.47
CA THR A 188 -3.58 -3.55 -14.18
C THR A 188 -4.18 -2.43 -13.32
N SER A 189 -4.11 -2.56 -11.98
CA SER A 189 -4.67 -1.57 -11.06
C SER A 189 -3.85 -1.40 -9.79
N ILE A 190 -3.84 -0.18 -9.27
CA ILE A 190 -3.24 0.19 -7.98
C ILE A 190 -4.33 0.88 -7.16
N GLY A 191 -4.62 0.34 -5.97
CA GLY A 191 -5.69 0.79 -5.09
C GLY A 191 -5.42 2.14 -4.42
N ASP A 192 -6.44 2.66 -3.75
CA ASP A 192 -6.36 3.89 -2.97
C ASP A 192 -5.30 3.78 -1.86
N PHE A 193 -4.47 4.82 -1.70
CA PHE A 193 -3.43 4.90 -0.67
C PHE A 193 -2.39 3.75 -0.69
N ALA A 194 -2.31 2.97 -1.79
CA ALA A 194 -1.54 1.73 -1.84
C ALA A 194 -0.07 1.91 -1.45
N PHE A 195 0.57 2.98 -1.87
CA PHE A 195 1.97 3.32 -1.57
C PHE A 195 2.13 4.65 -0.81
N LEU A 196 1.09 5.11 -0.12
CA LEU A 196 1.18 6.34 0.69
C LEU A 196 2.35 6.26 1.67
N ASN A 197 3.23 7.28 1.68
CA ASN A 197 4.42 7.37 2.56
C ASN A 197 5.45 6.26 2.35
N CYS A 198 5.57 5.71 1.14
CA CYS A 198 6.64 4.79 0.77
C CYS A 198 7.92 5.59 0.39
N TYR A 199 8.63 6.09 1.40
CA TYR A 199 9.71 7.06 1.22
C TYR A 199 10.89 6.58 0.38
N GLN A 200 11.12 5.28 0.30
CA GLN A 200 12.22 4.68 -0.46
C GLN A 200 11.77 4.12 -1.82
N LEU A 201 10.47 4.17 -2.15
CA LEU A 201 9.93 3.71 -3.43
C LEU A 201 10.55 4.53 -4.57
N SER A 202 11.23 3.86 -5.50
CA SER A 202 12.04 4.52 -6.53
C SER A 202 11.72 4.01 -7.95
N LEU A 203 10.43 3.82 -8.23
CA LEU A 203 9.97 3.44 -9.57
C LEU A 203 10.32 4.54 -10.58
N THR A 204 10.84 4.14 -11.73
CA THR A 204 11.09 5.02 -12.88
C THR A 204 10.05 4.84 -14.00
N THR A 205 9.35 3.71 -13.98
CA THR A 205 8.27 3.37 -14.92
C THR A 205 7.15 2.64 -14.20
N LEU A 206 5.95 2.69 -14.77
CA LEU A 206 4.81 1.86 -14.40
C LEU A 206 4.53 0.86 -15.54
N PRO A 207 4.03 -0.36 -15.24
CA PRO A 207 3.59 -1.31 -16.24
C PRO A 207 2.58 -0.71 -17.22
N SER A 208 2.74 -0.99 -18.52
CA SER A 208 1.88 -0.45 -19.58
C SER A 208 0.41 -0.91 -19.49
N GLY A 209 0.17 -2.03 -18.81
CA GLY A 209 -1.19 -2.56 -18.58
C GLY A 209 -2.00 -1.83 -17.52
N ILE A 210 -1.41 -0.87 -16.79
CA ILE A 210 -2.15 -0.14 -15.73
C ILE A 210 -3.18 0.79 -16.38
N THR A 211 -4.44 0.62 -15.99
CA THR A 211 -5.58 1.43 -16.41
C THR A 211 -6.17 2.27 -15.29
N SER A 212 -5.87 1.95 -14.03
CA SER A 212 -6.34 2.73 -12.89
C SER A 212 -5.28 2.89 -11.80
N ILE A 213 -5.24 4.09 -11.23
CA ILE A 213 -4.46 4.47 -10.06
C ILE A 213 -5.43 5.09 -9.07
N GLY A 214 -5.42 4.63 -7.81
CA GLY A 214 -6.30 5.11 -6.75
C GLY A 214 -5.91 6.48 -6.21
N GLN A 215 -6.83 7.10 -5.47
CA GLN A 215 -6.54 8.36 -4.77
C GLN A 215 -5.42 8.18 -3.76
N TYR A 216 -4.53 9.18 -3.65
CA TYR A 216 -3.36 9.15 -2.76
C TYR A 216 -2.42 7.94 -2.99
N ALA A 217 -2.54 7.21 -4.10
CA ALA A 217 -1.82 5.94 -4.30
C ALA A 217 -0.31 6.07 -4.13
N PHE A 218 0.30 7.15 -4.61
CA PHE A 218 1.73 7.44 -4.49
C PHE A 218 2.00 8.73 -3.68
N ASN A 219 1.05 9.16 -2.85
CA ASN A 219 1.24 10.38 -2.07
C ASN A 219 2.46 10.24 -1.15
N ASN A 220 3.30 11.27 -1.14
CA ASN A 220 4.52 11.33 -0.32
C ASN A 220 5.51 10.19 -0.59
N CYS A 221 5.79 9.97 -1.89
CA CYS A 221 6.84 9.08 -2.39
C CYS A 221 8.00 9.91 -2.97
N PRO A 222 8.90 10.48 -2.14
CA PRO A 222 9.88 11.49 -2.57
C PRO A 222 10.96 10.97 -3.50
N ARG A 223 11.11 9.66 -3.65
CA ARG A 223 12.06 9.03 -4.58
C ARG A 223 11.43 8.55 -5.89
N LEU A 224 10.09 8.60 -6.00
CA LEU A 224 9.38 8.24 -7.22
C LEU A 224 9.80 9.16 -8.37
N ALA A 225 10.33 8.57 -9.46
CA ALA A 225 10.96 9.31 -10.56
C ALA A 225 10.38 8.89 -11.93
N LEU A 226 9.05 8.84 -12.02
CA LEU A 226 8.37 8.50 -13.28
C LEU A 226 8.60 9.59 -14.31
N THR A 227 8.84 9.17 -15.56
CA THR A 227 8.99 10.05 -16.72
C THR A 227 7.78 10.01 -17.67
N ALA A 228 6.92 8.99 -17.53
CA ALA A 228 5.67 8.84 -18.29
C ALA A 228 4.63 8.08 -17.47
N LEU A 229 3.36 8.26 -17.80
CA LEU A 229 2.24 7.46 -17.32
C LEU A 229 1.83 6.44 -18.40
N PRO A 230 1.29 5.26 -18.00
CA PRO A 230 0.73 4.29 -18.92
C PRO A 230 -0.38 4.87 -19.79
N SER A 231 -0.41 4.51 -21.08
CA SER A 231 -1.40 5.04 -22.05
C SER A 231 -2.85 4.70 -21.73
N GLY A 232 -3.10 3.67 -20.92
CA GLY A 232 -4.42 3.27 -20.44
C GLY A 232 -5.01 4.17 -19.35
N ILE A 233 -4.23 5.11 -18.79
CA ILE A 233 -4.73 6.02 -17.75
C ILE A 233 -5.56 7.14 -18.39
N THR A 234 -6.85 7.15 -18.11
CA THR A 234 -7.80 8.16 -18.63
C THR A 234 -8.15 9.25 -17.61
N SER A 235 -7.82 9.05 -16.35
CA SER A 235 -8.01 10.05 -15.30
C SER A 235 -7.03 9.84 -14.17
N LEU A 236 -6.64 10.92 -13.48
CA LEU A 236 -5.91 10.86 -12.22
C LEU A 236 -6.83 11.30 -11.08
N PRO A 237 -6.95 10.53 -10.02
CA PRO A 237 -7.74 10.90 -8.87
C PRO A 237 -7.01 11.89 -7.95
N THR A 238 -7.71 12.29 -6.87
CA THR A 238 -7.18 13.21 -5.86
C THR A 238 -5.83 12.77 -5.31
N ALA A 239 -4.85 13.68 -5.34
CA ALA A 239 -3.55 13.55 -4.68
C ALA A 239 -2.74 12.31 -5.08
N ALA A 240 -2.99 11.71 -6.26
CA ALA A 240 -2.36 10.47 -6.70
C ALA A 240 -0.81 10.51 -6.60
N PHE A 241 -0.20 11.65 -6.90
CA PHE A 241 1.26 11.89 -6.88
C PHE A 241 1.63 13.15 -6.06
N GLN A 242 0.82 13.52 -5.09
CA GLN A 242 1.12 14.65 -4.22
C GLN A 242 2.42 14.39 -3.43
N TYR A 243 3.27 15.40 -3.25
CA TYR A 243 4.56 15.31 -2.56
C TYR A 243 5.55 14.31 -3.20
N CYS A 244 5.59 14.24 -4.54
CA CYS A 244 6.56 13.46 -5.31
C CYS A 244 7.54 14.39 -6.06
N PRO A 245 8.55 14.96 -5.39
CA PRO A 245 9.41 15.99 -5.96
C PRO A 245 10.35 15.53 -7.08
N LYS A 246 10.51 14.22 -7.28
CA LYS A 246 11.37 13.66 -8.34
C LYS A 246 10.62 13.26 -9.61
N LEU A 247 9.29 13.42 -9.66
CA LEU A 247 8.56 13.20 -10.90
C LEU A 247 9.07 14.11 -12.01
N ALA A 248 9.31 13.53 -13.18
CA ALA A 248 9.82 14.21 -14.36
C ALA A 248 8.90 13.98 -15.58
N LEU A 249 7.59 13.97 -15.35
CA LEU A 249 6.59 13.85 -16.41
C LEU A 249 6.63 15.11 -17.30
N THR A 250 6.66 14.92 -18.61
CA THR A 250 6.57 16.02 -19.59
C THR A 250 5.26 16.00 -20.35
N THR A 251 4.64 14.83 -20.46
CA THR A 251 3.38 14.61 -21.20
C THR A 251 2.45 13.70 -20.43
N PHE A 252 1.19 13.73 -20.79
CA PHE A 252 0.14 12.87 -20.28
C PHE A 252 -0.44 11.99 -21.39
N PRO A 253 -1.05 10.82 -21.07
CA PRO A 253 -1.74 9.99 -22.05
C PRO A 253 -2.77 10.79 -22.87
N SER A 254 -2.80 10.62 -24.19
CA SER A 254 -3.69 11.36 -25.07
C SER A 254 -5.19 11.18 -24.77
N GLY A 255 -5.56 10.03 -24.20
CA GLY A 255 -6.92 9.73 -23.75
C GLY A 255 -7.27 10.25 -22.35
N MET A 256 -6.37 10.99 -21.68
CA MET A 256 -6.66 11.50 -20.34
C MET A 256 -7.66 12.64 -20.40
N THR A 257 -8.74 12.50 -19.62
CA THR A 257 -9.85 13.46 -19.57
C THR A 257 -9.84 14.35 -18.33
N SER A 258 -9.21 13.91 -17.24
CA SER A 258 -9.21 14.68 -16.01
C SER A 258 -7.96 14.48 -15.15
N ILE A 259 -7.57 15.55 -14.45
CA ILE A 259 -6.52 15.56 -13.43
C ILE A 259 -7.17 16.00 -12.11
N GLY A 260 -7.16 15.12 -11.11
CA GLY A 260 -7.82 15.35 -9.82
C GLY A 260 -7.17 16.45 -8.97
N ALA A 261 -7.88 16.86 -7.93
CA ALA A 261 -7.38 17.84 -6.97
C ALA A 261 -6.06 17.37 -6.33
N TYR A 262 -5.10 18.28 -6.17
CA TYR A 262 -3.78 18.01 -5.56
C TYR A 262 -2.93 16.95 -6.26
N ALA A 263 -3.31 16.46 -7.45
CA ALA A 263 -2.69 15.27 -8.08
C ALA A 263 -1.16 15.35 -8.15
N PHE A 264 -0.57 16.52 -8.42
CA PHE A 264 0.87 16.76 -8.51
C PHE A 264 1.35 17.86 -7.56
N LYS A 265 0.56 18.21 -6.53
CA LYS A 265 0.95 19.27 -5.61
C LYS A 265 2.32 18.99 -4.99
N GLN A 266 3.23 19.99 -5.00
CA GLN A 266 4.63 19.87 -4.60
C GLN A 266 5.46 18.87 -5.46
N GLY A 267 5.07 18.68 -6.70
CA GLY A 267 5.83 17.96 -7.74
C GLY A 267 6.94 18.85 -8.31
N THR A 268 7.96 19.16 -7.52
CA THR A 268 9.00 20.13 -7.89
C THR A 268 9.93 19.68 -9.01
N GLY A 269 9.89 18.39 -9.39
CA GLY A 269 10.60 17.86 -10.55
C GLY A 269 9.95 18.20 -11.89
N LEU A 270 8.68 18.64 -11.90
CA LEU A 270 7.99 19.04 -13.12
C LEU A 270 8.52 20.40 -13.60
N ALA A 271 9.18 20.42 -14.75
CA ALA A 271 9.72 21.64 -15.37
C ALA A 271 8.84 22.18 -16.49
N SER A 272 8.26 21.30 -17.28
CA SER A 272 7.28 21.60 -18.31
C SER A 272 6.29 20.44 -18.43
N ILE A 273 5.05 20.74 -18.75
CA ILE A 273 4.00 19.75 -18.99
C ILE A 273 3.25 20.08 -20.27
N THR A 274 2.89 19.05 -21.04
CA THR A 274 1.95 19.17 -22.18
C THR A 274 0.64 18.51 -21.79
N LEU A 275 -0.46 19.25 -21.84
CA LEU A 275 -1.79 18.74 -21.53
C LEU A 275 -2.36 17.99 -22.74
N PRO A 276 -3.08 16.86 -22.53
CA PRO A 276 -3.60 16.08 -23.64
C PRO A 276 -4.84 16.74 -24.26
N PRO A 277 -5.10 16.51 -25.57
CA PRO A 277 -6.22 17.14 -26.28
C PRO A 277 -7.61 16.78 -25.72
N ALA A 278 -7.73 15.63 -25.09
CA ALA A 278 -8.98 15.14 -24.49
C ALA A 278 -9.29 15.70 -23.10
N LEU A 279 -8.39 16.54 -22.54
CA LEU A 279 -8.55 17.01 -21.17
C LEU A 279 -9.73 17.96 -21.02
N THR A 280 -10.63 17.68 -20.09
CA THR A 280 -11.83 18.47 -19.79
C THR A 280 -11.81 19.15 -18.43
N ALA A 281 -10.97 18.67 -17.50
CA ALA A 281 -10.95 19.20 -16.14
C ALA A 281 -9.59 19.06 -15.43
N ILE A 282 -9.22 20.10 -14.67
CA ILE A 282 -8.08 20.10 -13.74
C ILE A 282 -8.59 20.52 -12.37
N GLY A 283 -8.41 19.65 -11.38
CA GLY A 283 -8.91 19.87 -10.01
C GLY A 283 -8.13 20.94 -9.23
N ASN A 284 -8.69 21.31 -8.09
CA ASN A 284 -8.09 22.32 -7.20
C ASN A 284 -6.63 22.00 -6.85
N GLN A 285 -5.73 23.01 -6.94
CA GLN A 285 -4.33 22.89 -6.56
C GLN A 285 -3.56 21.71 -7.21
N ALA A 286 -4.01 21.23 -8.38
CA ALA A 286 -3.43 20.02 -9.00
C ALA A 286 -1.90 20.15 -9.22
N PHE A 287 -1.38 21.31 -9.54
CA PHE A 287 0.05 21.63 -9.74
C PHE A 287 0.54 22.71 -8.77
N ALA A 288 -0.14 22.95 -7.65
CA ALA A 288 0.29 23.97 -6.68
C ALA A 288 1.65 23.61 -6.09
N ASN A 289 2.50 24.62 -5.90
CA ASN A 289 3.87 24.50 -5.38
C ASN A 289 4.81 23.65 -6.26
N CYS A 290 4.54 23.55 -7.56
CA CYS A 290 5.48 23.03 -8.55
C CYS A 290 6.46 24.15 -8.93
N TYR A 291 7.37 24.48 -8.02
CA TYR A 291 8.22 25.70 -8.11
C TYR A 291 9.11 25.75 -9.36
N ASN A 292 9.38 24.63 -10.01
CA ASN A 292 10.19 24.58 -11.23
C ASN A 292 9.36 24.55 -12.52
N LEU A 293 8.02 24.52 -12.42
CA LEU A 293 7.14 24.47 -13.58
C LEU A 293 7.15 25.82 -14.31
N LYS A 294 7.74 25.85 -15.51
CA LYS A 294 7.90 27.03 -16.36
C LYS A 294 6.89 27.06 -17.49
N VAL A 295 6.46 25.92 -17.98
CA VAL A 295 5.57 25.84 -19.15
C VAL A 295 4.46 24.83 -18.91
N CYS A 296 3.23 25.26 -19.15
CA CYS A 296 2.07 24.42 -19.36
C CYS A 296 1.64 24.56 -20.83
N ASP A 297 1.95 23.57 -21.62
CA ASP A 297 1.60 23.53 -23.05
C ASP A 297 0.21 22.93 -23.23
N CYS A 298 -0.71 23.74 -23.69
CA CYS A 298 -2.12 23.41 -23.97
C CYS A 298 -2.44 23.55 -25.46
N THR A 299 -1.42 23.64 -26.35
CA THR A 299 -1.61 23.94 -27.78
C THR A 299 -2.40 22.87 -28.52
N GLU A 300 -2.40 21.63 -28.02
CA GLU A 300 -3.21 20.54 -28.59
C GLU A 300 -4.64 20.49 -28.00
N CYS A 301 -4.97 21.31 -27.00
CA CYS A 301 -6.31 21.32 -26.43
C CYS A 301 -7.33 21.88 -27.41
N THR A 302 -8.39 21.12 -27.68
CA THR A 302 -9.46 21.51 -28.62
C THR A 302 -10.53 22.40 -27.99
N ALA A 303 -10.54 22.51 -26.65
CA ALA A 303 -11.43 23.35 -25.88
C ALA A 303 -10.74 23.73 -24.55
N VAL A 304 -11.24 24.79 -23.92
CA VAL A 304 -10.74 25.22 -22.61
C VAL A 304 -11.22 24.26 -21.51
N PRO A 305 -10.33 23.49 -20.83
CA PRO A 305 -10.74 22.63 -19.73
C PRO A 305 -11.20 23.45 -18.53
N THR A 306 -12.12 22.91 -17.75
CA THR A 306 -12.46 23.51 -16.45
C THR A 306 -11.26 23.51 -15.52
N LEU A 307 -11.00 24.65 -14.87
CA LEU A 307 -9.89 24.82 -13.95
C LEU A 307 -10.39 24.97 -12.52
N GLY A 308 -9.83 24.17 -11.60
CA GLY A 308 -10.04 24.34 -10.18
C GLY A 308 -9.36 25.60 -9.62
N ALA A 309 -9.55 25.86 -8.33
CA ALA A 309 -8.90 26.97 -7.66
C ALA A 309 -7.40 26.74 -7.46
N SER A 310 -6.58 27.79 -7.67
CA SER A 310 -5.14 27.82 -7.32
C SER A 310 -4.31 26.70 -7.97
N VAL A 311 -4.67 26.26 -9.17
CA VAL A 311 -4.05 25.09 -9.82
C VAL A 311 -2.54 25.24 -9.97
N PHE A 312 -2.05 26.38 -10.44
CA PHE A 312 -0.62 26.67 -10.64
C PHE A 312 -0.05 27.63 -9.57
N GLN A 313 -0.68 27.64 -8.38
CA GLN A 313 -0.18 28.48 -7.28
C GLN A 313 1.29 28.19 -7.00
N ASN A 314 2.13 29.25 -6.92
CA ASN A 314 3.57 29.15 -6.69
C ASN A 314 4.30 28.29 -7.75
N ALA A 315 3.86 28.31 -9.01
CA ALA A 315 4.70 27.90 -10.13
C ALA A 315 5.93 28.82 -10.28
N HIS A 316 6.85 28.49 -11.18
CA HIS A 316 8.05 29.29 -11.43
C HIS A 316 7.70 30.74 -11.77
N ALA A 317 8.56 31.70 -11.43
CA ALA A 317 8.35 33.13 -11.73
C ALA A 317 8.13 33.42 -13.24
N ASP A 318 8.80 32.64 -14.11
CA ASP A 318 8.66 32.73 -15.57
C ASP A 318 7.59 31.78 -16.13
N PHE A 319 6.62 31.35 -15.31
CA PHE A 319 5.58 30.42 -15.73
C PHE A 319 4.72 30.96 -16.87
N LYS A 320 4.53 30.15 -17.90
CA LYS A 320 3.72 30.45 -19.09
C LYS A 320 2.76 29.33 -19.40
N ILE A 321 1.61 29.69 -19.95
CA ILE A 321 0.59 28.78 -20.46
C ILE A 321 0.46 29.03 -21.94
N LEU A 322 0.86 28.06 -22.76
CA LEU A 322 0.77 28.14 -24.21
C LEU A 322 -0.58 27.55 -24.66
N VAL A 323 -1.33 28.31 -25.44
CA VAL A 323 -2.67 27.90 -25.91
C VAL A 323 -2.81 28.10 -27.42
N PRO A 324 -3.75 27.43 -28.10
CA PRO A 324 -4.03 27.74 -29.52
C PRO A 324 -4.38 29.22 -29.68
N SER A 325 -3.73 29.93 -30.61
CA SER A 325 -3.97 31.37 -30.87
C SER A 325 -5.45 31.69 -31.06
N ALA A 326 -6.19 30.81 -31.74
CA ALA A 326 -7.62 30.97 -32.00
C ALA A 326 -8.49 30.96 -30.73
N LEU A 327 -7.99 30.40 -29.62
CA LEU A 327 -8.72 30.26 -28.36
C LEU A 327 -8.15 31.14 -27.24
N GLU A 328 -7.13 31.96 -27.52
CA GLU A 328 -6.40 32.73 -26.48
C GLU A 328 -7.35 33.57 -25.61
N GLU A 329 -8.25 34.34 -26.24
CA GLU A 329 -9.19 35.20 -25.48
C GLU A 329 -10.22 34.38 -24.68
N GLU A 330 -10.64 33.23 -25.20
CA GLU A 330 -11.52 32.31 -24.49
C GLU A 330 -10.83 31.78 -23.23
N TRP A 331 -9.54 31.35 -23.33
CA TRP A 331 -8.76 30.91 -22.18
C TRP A 331 -8.59 32.02 -21.13
N LYS A 332 -8.27 33.25 -21.55
CA LYS A 332 -8.11 34.40 -20.64
C LYS A 332 -9.39 34.78 -19.92
N ALA A 333 -10.54 34.59 -20.57
CA ALA A 333 -11.87 34.89 -20.00
C ALA A 333 -12.45 33.76 -19.14
N ALA A 334 -11.99 32.53 -19.31
CA ALA A 334 -12.55 31.36 -18.66
C ALA A 334 -12.35 31.39 -17.14
N ALA A 335 -13.32 30.82 -16.40
CA ALA A 335 -13.31 30.78 -14.95
C ALA A 335 -12.04 30.14 -14.39
N ASN A 336 -11.42 30.77 -13.40
CA ASN A 336 -10.14 30.45 -12.76
C ASN A 336 -8.92 30.59 -13.70
N TRP A 337 -9.03 30.41 -15.02
CA TRP A 337 -7.98 30.71 -15.99
C TRP A 337 -7.68 32.20 -16.04
N SER A 338 -8.69 33.04 -15.88
CA SER A 338 -8.55 34.51 -15.82
C SER A 338 -7.55 34.99 -14.76
N SER A 339 -7.35 34.22 -13.69
CA SER A 339 -6.32 34.49 -12.67
C SER A 339 -4.90 34.35 -13.22
N TYR A 340 -4.72 33.69 -14.38
CA TYR A 340 -3.45 33.48 -15.07
C TYR A 340 -3.40 34.19 -16.44
N ALA A 341 -4.30 35.18 -16.69
CA ALA A 341 -4.42 35.82 -18.01
C ALA A 341 -3.10 36.43 -18.50
N SER A 342 -2.25 36.97 -17.61
CA SER A 342 -0.94 37.51 -17.95
C SER A 342 0.12 36.44 -18.32
N GLN A 343 -0.09 35.19 -17.98
CA GLN A 343 0.78 34.05 -18.30
C GLN A 343 0.30 33.30 -19.56
N ILE A 344 -0.95 33.50 -20.02
CA ILE A 344 -1.53 32.86 -21.20
C ILE A 344 -1.03 33.52 -22.46
N ILE A 345 -0.50 32.73 -23.37
CA ILE A 345 0.09 33.16 -24.65
C ILE A 345 -0.45 32.28 -25.77
N GLY A 346 -1.08 32.89 -26.77
CA GLY A 346 -1.48 32.22 -28.01
C GLY A 346 -0.28 31.95 -28.92
N VAL A 347 -0.17 30.72 -29.43
CA VAL A 347 0.91 30.28 -30.31
C VAL A 347 0.36 29.51 -31.48
#